data_111807ebefc06105083087e5d9a4ce39
#
_entry.id   111807ebefc06105083087e5d9a4ce39
#
_cell.length_a   1.000
_cell.length_b   1.000
_cell.length_c   1.000
_cell.angle_alpha   90.00
_cell.angle_beta   90.00
_cell.angle_gamma   90.00
#
_symmetry.space_group_name_H-M   'P 1'
#
loop_
_entity.id
_entity.type
_entity.pdbx_description
1 polymer ?
#
loop_
_entity_poly.entity_id
_entity_poly.type
_entity_poly.pdbx_seq_one_letter_code
_entity_poly.pdbx_strand_id
1 'polypeptide(L)'
;MKKLFLAFGILISSLAYSQQEIKLDIADALIIRSIEFSYENYLTEDSSFGISALFNLAKQDITFRYNENTMITPYYRHYFSTNEQWNFFGEGFIGINSGKTEVTNLGGSGVSYKKYTDGALGVAVGTKYVASGGLIIDLYAGVGRNLFGTDSPILVPRLGLNVGWRF
;
A
#
# COMPACT_ATOMS: atom_id res chain seq x y z
N MET A 1 1.16 29.42 -13.46
CA MET A 1 0.66 29.20 -12.09
C MET A 1 -0.87 29.18 -12.04
N LYS A 2 -1.62 30.18 -12.54
CA LYS A 2 -3.11 30.19 -12.48
C LYS A 2 -3.78 28.97 -13.12
N LYS A 3 -3.27 28.45 -14.24
CA LYS A 3 -3.80 27.21 -14.89
C LYS A 3 -3.57 25.95 -14.07
N LEU A 4 -2.49 25.89 -13.31
CA LEU A 4 -2.18 24.78 -12.39
C LEU A 4 -3.14 24.76 -11.19
N PHE A 5 -3.45 25.91 -10.61
CA PHE A 5 -4.45 26.06 -9.55
C PHE A 5 -5.87 25.73 -10.02
N LEU A 6 -6.21 26.08 -11.26
CA LEU A 6 -7.51 25.76 -11.85
C LEU A 6 -7.64 24.23 -12.07
N ALA A 7 -6.60 23.60 -12.62
CA ALA A 7 -6.56 22.14 -12.80
C ALA A 7 -6.63 21.41 -11.45
N PHE A 8 -5.92 21.90 -10.42
CA PHE A 8 -5.96 21.34 -9.07
C PHE A 8 -7.33 21.54 -8.40
N GLY A 9 -7.99 22.70 -8.63
CA GLY A 9 -9.35 22.97 -8.15
C GLY A 9 -10.41 22.06 -8.79
N ILE A 10 -10.30 21.77 -10.09
CA ILE A 10 -11.18 20.83 -10.80
C ILE A 10 -10.95 19.39 -10.31
N LEU A 11 -9.71 19.00 -10.05
CA LEU A 11 -9.39 17.69 -9.47
C LEU A 11 -10.02 17.52 -8.07
N ILE A 12 -9.94 18.54 -7.22
CA ILE A 12 -10.54 18.49 -5.86
C ILE A 12 -12.07 18.45 -5.94
N SER A 13 -12.69 19.19 -6.85
CA SER A 13 -14.15 19.20 -6.99
C SER A 13 -14.72 17.89 -7.50
N SER A 14 -14.00 17.14 -8.32
CA SER A 14 -14.41 15.80 -8.77
C SER A 14 -14.36 14.75 -7.66
N LEU A 15 -13.55 14.95 -6.63
CA LEU A 15 -13.44 14.07 -5.47
C LEU A 15 -14.64 14.20 -4.51
N ALA A 16 -15.42 15.30 -4.59
CA ALA A 16 -16.49 15.59 -3.63
C ALA A 16 -17.76 14.74 -3.85
N TYR A 17 -17.92 14.10 -5.01
CA TYR A 17 -19.09 13.27 -5.36
C TYR A 17 -18.77 11.78 -5.49
N SER A 18 -17.55 11.39 -5.23
CA SER A 18 -17.07 10.03 -5.37
C SER A 18 -17.13 9.26 -4.06
N GLN A 19 -17.43 7.97 -4.10
CA GLN A 19 -17.36 7.10 -2.94
C GLN A 19 -15.92 7.05 -2.43
N GLN A 20 -15.78 7.20 -1.11
CA GLN A 20 -14.50 7.25 -0.43
C GLN A 20 -14.43 6.16 0.63
N GLU A 21 -13.24 5.64 0.85
CA GLU A 21 -13.00 4.56 1.80
C GLU A 21 -11.79 4.88 2.67
N ILE A 22 -11.92 4.61 3.97
CA ILE A 22 -10.79 4.58 4.90
C ILE A 22 -10.66 3.14 5.41
N LYS A 23 -9.44 2.62 5.40
CA LYS A 23 -9.16 1.23 5.74
C LYS A 23 -7.94 1.12 6.64
N LEU A 24 -7.94 0.08 7.49
CA LEU A 24 -6.82 -0.32 8.33
C LEU A 24 -6.46 -1.77 8.00
N ASP A 25 -5.17 -2.05 7.80
CA ASP A 25 -4.70 -3.41 7.65
C ASP A 25 -4.58 -4.10 9.00
N ILE A 26 -5.43 -5.12 9.20
CA ILE A 26 -5.45 -5.89 10.45
C ILE A 26 -4.48 -7.07 10.41
N ALA A 27 -4.13 -7.62 9.24
CA ALA A 27 -3.14 -8.67 9.12
C ALA A 27 -1.75 -8.15 9.50
N ASP A 28 -1.39 -6.98 9.01
CA ASP A 28 -0.14 -6.31 9.34
C ASP A 28 -0.06 -5.99 10.84
N ALA A 29 -1.15 -5.53 11.43
CA ALA A 29 -1.20 -5.21 12.86
C ALA A 29 -1.02 -6.44 13.75
N LEU A 30 -1.62 -7.58 13.39
CA LEU A 30 -1.61 -8.80 14.20
C LEU A 30 -0.38 -9.68 13.98
N ILE A 31 0.11 -9.76 12.74
CA ILE A 31 1.17 -10.71 12.35
C ILE A 31 2.56 -10.05 12.42
N ILE A 32 2.67 -8.80 11.96
CA ILE A 32 3.95 -8.15 11.72
C ILE A 32 4.21 -7.00 12.68
N ARG A 33 3.21 -6.64 13.51
CA ARG A 33 3.26 -5.48 14.41
C ARG A 33 3.53 -4.18 13.66
N SER A 34 2.96 -4.06 12.47
CA SER A 34 2.95 -2.82 11.68
C SER A 34 1.53 -2.27 11.59
N ILE A 35 1.41 -0.99 11.35
CA ILE A 35 0.13 -0.33 11.12
C ILE A 35 0.16 0.22 9.69
N GLU A 36 -0.80 -0.20 8.87
CA GLU A 36 -1.02 0.36 7.53
C GLU A 36 -2.43 0.96 7.46
N PHE A 37 -2.49 2.26 7.18
CA PHE A 37 -3.73 2.97 6.86
C PHE A 37 -3.81 3.18 5.36
N SER A 38 -5.01 3.06 4.80
CA SER A 38 -5.24 3.39 3.41
C SER A 38 -6.49 4.23 3.22
N TYR A 39 -6.40 5.14 2.27
CA TYR A 39 -7.50 5.93 1.75
C TYR A 39 -7.68 5.60 0.27
N GLU A 40 -8.91 5.37 -0.16
CA GLU A 40 -9.25 5.04 -1.54
C GLU A 40 -10.44 5.88 -1.99
N ASN A 41 -10.34 6.40 -3.21
CA ASN A 41 -11.37 7.21 -3.85
C ASN A 41 -11.73 6.60 -5.20
N TYR A 42 -13.02 6.42 -5.45
CA TYR A 42 -13.51 5.88 -6.73
C TYR A 42 -13.52 6.98 -7.80
N LEU A 43 -12.91 6.68 -8.93
CA LEU A 43 -12.90 7.55 -10.12
C LEU A 43 -14.08 7.26 -11.03
N THR A 44 -14.44 5.97 -11.13
CA THR A 44 -15.57 5.44 -11.87
C THR A 44 -16.18 4.27 -11.09
N GLU A 45 -17.23 3.63 -11.62
CA GLU A 45 -17.82 2.45 -10.98
C GLU A 45 -16.86 1.26 -10.90
N ASP A 46 -15.90 1.18 -11.81
CA ASP A 46 -14.95 0.08 -11.98
C ASP A 46 -13.50 0.44 -11.68
N SER A 47 -13.22 1.68 -11.26
CA SER A 47 -11.84 2.09 -11.00
C SER A 47 -11.70 3.02 -9.80
N SER A 48 -10.59 2.89 -9.10
CA SER A 48 -10.26 3.73 -7.96
C SER A 48 -8.78 4.08 -7.92
N PHE A 49 -8.48 5.14 -7.21
CA PHE A 49 -7.14 5.55 -6.83
C PHE A 49 -7.05 5.62 -5.32
N GLY A 50 -5.97 5.13 -4.76
CA GLY A 50 -5.75 5.17 -3.33
C GLY A 50 -4.30 5.44 -2.95
N ILE A 51 -4.10 5.66 -1.67
CA ILE A 51 -2.80 5.80 -1.05
C ILE A 51 -2.80 5.04 0.27
N SER A 52 -1.75 4.26 0.52
CA SER A 52 -1.52 3.66 1.83
C SER A 52 -0.24 4.15 2.46
N ALA A 53 -0.21 4.14 3.79
CA ALA A 53 0.94 4.49 4.60
C ALA A 53 1.16 3.41 5.66
N LEU A 54 2.29 2.71 5.56
CA LEU A 54 2.73 1.66 6.47
C LEU A 54 3.80 2.20 7.42
N PHE A 55 3.63 1.87 8.69
CA PHE A 55 4.57 2.16 9.77
C PHE A 55 4.88 0.88 10.54
N ASN A 56 6.11 0.43 10.48
CA ASN A 56 6.55 -0.75 11.22
C ASN A 56 6.89 -0.38 12.67
N LEU A 57 6.17 -0.97 13.61
CA LEU A 57 6.37 -0.79 15.06
C LEU A 57 7.22 -1.91 15.68
N ALA A 58 7.54 -2.96 14.92
CA ALA A 58 8.35 -4.07 15.41
C ALA A 58 9.81 -3.63 15.58
N LYS A 59 10.39 -4.03 16.71
CA LYS A 59 11.84 -3.97 16.87
C LYS A 59 12.44 -5.16 16.09
N GLN A 60 13.21 -4.88 15.11
CA GLN A 60 14.16 -5.59 14.23
C GLN A 60 14.19 -7.15 14.12
N ASP A 61 13.31 -7.92 14.76
CA ASP A 61 13.46 -9.38 14.88
C ASP A 61 12.51 -10.22 14.01
N ILE A 62 11.74 -9.62 13.09
CA ILE A 62 10.76 -10.35 12.29
C ILE A 62 11.18 -10.41 10.82
N THR A 63 11.53 -11.60 10.38
CA THR A 63 12.13 -11.94 9.09
C THR A 63 11.18 -11.83 7.87
N PHE A 64 9.86 -11.70 8.05
CA PHE A 64 8.92 -11.95 6.96
C PHE A 64 8.50 -10.72 6.14
N ARG A 65 8.38 -9.53 6.70
CA ARG A 65 8.13 -8.31 5.90
C ARG A 65 9.20 -7.28 6.16
N TYR A 66 10.35 -7.82 6.26
CA TYR A 66 11.63 -7.23 6.08
C TYR A 66 11.82 -5.87 6.68
N ASN A 67 12.82 -5.50 6.96
CA ASN A 67 13.60 -4.31 7.10
C ASN A 67 12.92 -2.97 6.70
N GLU A 68 11.67 -2.98 6.17
CA GLU A 68 10.89 -1.80 5.87
C GLU A 68 10.36 -1.17 7.15
N ASN A 69 10.81 0.06 7.44
CA ASN A 69 10.32 0.84 8.57
C ASN A 69 9.07 1.63 8.20
N THR A 70 9.07 2.18 7.00
CA THR A 70 7.94 2.97 6.46
C THR A 70 7.80 2.74 4.97
N MET A 71 6.56 2.73 4.50
CA MET A 71 6.24 2.68 3.08
C MET A 71 5.02 3.56 2.79
N ILE A 72 5.11 4.37 1.75
CA ILE A 72 3.98 5.12 1.19
C ILE A 72 3.70 4.55 -0.19
N THR A 73 2.45 4.16 -0.43
CA THR A 73 2.08 3.42 -1.63
C THR A 73 0.84 4.04 -2.28
N PRO A 74 1.00 4.98 -3.23
CA PRO A 74 -0.06 5.28 -4.18
C PRO A 74 -0.34 4.06 -5.06
N TYR A 75 -1.63 3.78 -5.30
CA TYR A 75 -2.07 2.66 -6.11
C TYR A 75 -3.30 3.02 -6.95
N TYR A 76 -3.46 2.30 -8.06
CA TYR A 76 -4.64 2.31 -8.90
C TYR A 76 -5.23 0.92 -8.94
N ARG A 77 -6.56 0.81 -8.78
CA ARG A 77 -7.32 -0.44 -8.87
C ARG A 77 -8.32 -0.39 -10.00
N HIS A 78 -8.42 -1.51 -10.69
CA HIS A 78 -9.49 -1.79 -11.64
C HIS A 78 -10.29 -2.99 -11.15
N TYR A 79 -11.60 -2.82 -11.01
CA TYR A 79 -12.54 -3.83 -10.54
C TYR A 79 -13.16 -4.54 -11.73
N PHE A 80 -13.13 -5.87 -11.71
CA PHE A 80 -13.68 -6.71 -12.80
C PHE A 80 -15.16 -7.06 -12.59
N SER A 81 -15.66 -6.88 -11.36
CA SER A 81 -17.07 -7.05 -11.00
C SER A 81 -17.51 -5.88 -10.12
N THR A 82 -18.56 -5.14 -10.52
CA THR A 82 -18.93 -3.88 -9.86
C THR A 82 -20.31 -3.92 -9.18
N ASN A 83 -21.10 -4.98 -9.39
CA ASN A 83 -22.46 -5.08 -8.86
C ASN A 83 -22.65 -6.22 -7.86
N GLU A 84 -21.57 -6.82 -7.38
CA GLU A 84 -21.60 -7.93 -6.45
C GLU A 84 -21.14 -7.50 -5.07
N GLN A 85 -21.50 -8.28 -4.05
CA GLN A 85 -20.96 -8.06 -2.70
C GLN A 85 -19.44 -8.30 -2.65
N TRP A 86 -18.96 -9.23 -3.50
CA TRP A 86 -17.54 -9.52 -3.67
C TRP A 86 -17.06 -8.97 -5.02
N ASN A 87 -16.15 -8.01 -4.98
CA ASN A 87 -15.59 -7.37 -6.16
C ASN A 87 -14.13 -7.75 -6.30
N PHE A 88 -13.77 -8.44 -7.39
CA PHE A 88 -12.40 -8.78 -7.71
C PHE A 88 -11.70 -7.60 -8.40
N PHE A 89 -10.43 -7.38 -8.09
CA PHE A 89 -9.66 -6.29 -8.67
C PHE A 89 -8.23 -6.68 -9.00
N GLY A 90 -7.67 -5.95 -9.97
CA GLY A 90 -6.23 -5.83 -10.22
C GLY A 90 -5.75 -4.47 -9.74
N GLU A 91 -4.57 -4.43 -9.14
CA GLU A 91 -3.94 -3.22 -8.61
C GLU A 91 -2.56 -3.02 -9.23
N GLY A 92 -2.27 -1.79 -9.68
CA GLY A 92 -0.92 -1.33 -9.97
C GLY A 92 -0.49 -0.34 -8.90
N PHE A 93 0.72 -0.47 -8.38
CA PHE A 93 1.20 0.41 -7.32
C PHE A 93 2.63 0.90 -7.54
N ILE A 94 2.91 2.06 -6.96
CA ILE A 94 4.25 2.62 -6.80
C ILE A 94 4.49 2.72 -5.30
N GLY A 95 5.61 2.19 -4.80
CA GLY A 95 5.98 2.27 -3.40
C GLY A 95 7.20 3.16 -3.20
N ILE A 96 7.18 4.01 -2.18
CA ILE A 96 8.39 4.65 -1.65
C ILE A 96 8.62 4.02 -0.28
N ASN A 97 9.67 3.21 -0.17
CA ASN A 97 9.97 2.46 1.05
C ASN A 97 11.31 2.86 1.64
N SER A 98 11.42 2.79 2.95
CA SER A 98 12.66 2.99 3.68
C SER A 98 12.81 1.92 4.75
N GLY A 99 14.03 1.45 4.95
CA GLY A 99 14.32 0.39 5.90
C GLY A 99 15.79 0.23 6.21
N LYS A 100 16.14 -0.96 6.70
CA LYS A 100 17.51 -1.32 7.03
C LYS A 100 17.83 -2.70 6.45
N THR A 101 18.99 -2.84 5.85
CA THR A 101 19.52 -4.10 5.33
C THR A 101 20.70 -4.55 6.19
N GLU A 102 20.79 -5.83 6.45
CA GLU A 102 21.96 -6.45 7.11
C GLU A 102 23.13 -6.53 6.13
N VAL A 103 24.28 -6.01 6.56
CA VAL A 103 25.53 -6.12 5.82
C VAL A 103 26.49 -6.95 6.66
N THR A 104 26.88 -8.13 6.16
CA THR A 104 27.87 -8.97 6.80
C THR A 104 29.27 -8.41 6.53
N ASN A 105 29.97 -7.98 7.56
CA ASN A 105 31.36 -7.54 7.43
C ASN A 105 32.27 -8.75 7.20
N LEU A 106 32.96 -8.79 6.07
CA LEU A 106 33.90 -9.85 5.67
C LEU A 106 35.14 -10.02 6.61
N GLY A 107 35.17 -9.38 7.74
CA GLY A 107 36.32 -9.41 8.65
C GLY A 107 36.05 -9.40 10.15
N GLY A 108 34.79 -9.56 10.58
CA GLY A 108 34.47 -9.52 12.00
C GLY A 108 33.10 -10.11 12.33
N SER A 109 32.96 -10.63 13.56
CA SER A 109 31.75 -11.27 14.08
C SER A 109 30.60 -10.29 14.39
N GLY A 110 30.38 -9.23 13.58
CA GLY A 110 29.37 -8.21 13.80
C GLY A 110 28.43 -8.06 12.61
N VAL A 111 27.11 -8.07 12.87
CA VAL A 111 26.07 -7.66 11.91
C VAL A 111 26.01 -6.13 11.93
N SER A 112 26.18 -5.51 10.76
CA SER A 112 26.01 -4.07 10.57
C SER A 112 24.73 -3.81 9.80
N TYR A 113 23.99 -2.75 10.17
CA TYR A 113 22.74 -2.38 9.50
C TYR A 113 22.95 -1.13 8.65
N LYS A 114 22.66 -1.22 7.37
CA LYS A 114 22.67 -0.09 6.43
C LYS A 114 21.25 0.36 6.15
N LYS A 115 21.00 1.67 6.30
CA LYS A 115 19.69 2.26 5.94
C LYS A 115 19.59 2.39 4.43
N TYR A 116 18.40 2.12 3.90
CA TYR A 116 18.06 2.37 2.50
C TYR A 116 16.75 3.17 2.37
N THR A 117 16.58 3.83 1.24
CA THR A 117 15.33 4.40 0.75
C THR A 117 15.28 4.08 -0.74
N ASP A 118 14.17 3.48 -1.19
CA ASP A 118 14.02 3.08 -2.58
C ASP A 118 12.60 3.34 -3.09
N GLY A 119 12.47 3.32 -4.40
CA GLY A 119 11.19 3.33 -5.11
C GLY A 119 10.90 1.96 -5.70
N ALA A 120 9.69 1.47 -5.49
CA ALA A 120 9.23 0.20 -6.01
C ALA A 120 8.08 0.39 -7.02
N LEU A 121 8.01 -0.51 -7.99
CA LEU A 121 6.85 -0.66 -8.88
C LEU A 121 6.34 -2.08 -8.77
N GLY A 122 5.02 -2.25 -8.71
CA GLY A 122 4.44 -3.57 -8.53
C GLY A 122 2.99 -3.69 -8.94
N VAL A 123 2.50 -4.92 -8.82
CA VAL A 123 1.11 -5.29 -9.10
C VAL A 123 0.57 -6.18 -7.98
N ALA A 124 -0.74 -6.10 -7.78
CA ALA A 124 -1.45 -6.97 -6.85
C ALA A 124 -2.79 -7.38 -7.45
N VAL A 125 -3.36 -8.44 -6.91
CA VAL A 125 -4.72 -8.87 -7.18
C VAL A 125 -5.44 -9.09 -5.87
N GLY A 126 -6.75 -8.89 -5.84
CA GLY A 126 -7.50 -9.02 -4.61
C GLY A 126 -8.99 -9.11 -4.82
N THR A 127 -9.68 -9.17 -3.69
CA THR A 127 -11.12 -9.13 -3.63
C THR A 127 -11.57 -8.23 -2.49
N LYS A 128 -12.64 -7.49 -2.73
CA LYS A 128 -13.25 -6.56 -1.78
C LYS A 128 -14.70 -6.96 -1.54
N TYR A 129 -15.04 -7.18 -0.27
CA TYR A 129 -16.42 -7.33 0.18
C TYR A 129 -16.95 -5.97 0.64
N VAL A 130 -18.15 -5.61 0.19
CA VAL A 130 -18.83 -4.38 0.58
C VAL A 130 -20.20 -4.74 1.14
N ALA A 131 -20.38 -4.50 2.44
CA ALA A 131 -21.66 -4.68 3.09
C ALA A 131 -22.59 -3.48 2.81
N SER A 132 -23.91 -3.70 2.86
CA SER A 132 -24.93 -2.67 2.65
C SER A 132 -24.84 -1.47 3.60
N GLY A 133 -24.18 -1.65 4.76
CA GLY A 133 -23.95 -0.59 5.75
C GLY A 133 -22.64 0.18 5.58
N GLY A 134 -21.87 -0.06 4.49
CA GLY A 134 -20.60 0.62 4.24
C GLY A 134 -19.36 -0.07 4.82
N LEU A 135 -19.52 -1.16 5.59
CA LEU A 135 -18.37 -1.95 6.06
C LEU A 135 -17.67 -2.59 4.86
N ILE A 136 -16.34 -2.51 4.86
CA ILE A 136 -15.49 -3.09 3.82
C ILE A 136 -14.55 -4.11 4.45
N ILE A 137 -14.38 -5.23 3.74
CA ILE A 137 -13.30 -6.19 3.96
C ILE A 137 -12.57 -6.35 2.63
N ASP A 138 -11.25 -6.17 2.65
CA ASP A 138 -10.41 -6.08 1.45
C ASP A 138 -9.21 -7.02 1.63
N LEU A 139 -9.10 -8.04 0.79
CA LEU A 139 -8.02 -9.02 0.81
C LEU A 139 -7.24 -8.95 -0.49
N TYR A 140 -5.92 -8.78 -0.40
CA TYR A 140 -5.06 -8.72 -1.59
C TYR A 140 -3.69 -9.33 -1.37
N ALA A 141 -3.09 -9.73 -2.50
CA ALA A 141 -1.74 -10.24 -2.58
C ALA A 141 -1.06 -9.70 -3.83
N GLY A 142 0.19 -9.33 -3.71
CA GLY A 142 0.96 -8.76 -4.80
C GLY A 142 2.46 -8.78 -4.58
N VAL A 143 3.18 -8.32 -5.58
CA VAL A 143 4.62 -8.19 -5.56
C VAL A 143 5.06 -6.97 -6.34
N GLY A 144 6.03 -6.26 -5.79
CA GLY A 144 6.76 -5.18 -6.44
C GLY A 144 8.24 -5.46 -6.53
N ARG A 145 8.94 -4.59 -7.22
CA ARG A 145 10.39 -4.60 -7.36
C ARG A 145 10.94 -3.22 -7.04
N ASN A 146 11.95 -3.16 -6.18
CA ASN A 146 12.76 -1.95 -5.97
C ASN A 146 13.61 -1.65 -7.20
N LEU A 147 13.71 -0.38 -7.58
CA LEU A 147 14.25 0.04 -8.88
C LEU A 147 15.60 0.75 -8.80
N PHE A 148 15.92 1.41 -7.70
CA PHE A 148 17.02 2.39 -7.65
C PHE A 148 18.16 2.01 -6.70
N GLY A 149 17.89 1.27 -5.62
CA GLY A 149 18.86 0.97 -4.58
C GLY A 149 19.62 -0.33 -4.83
N THR A 150 20.92 -0.33 -4.55
CA THR A 150 21.75 -1.55 -4.53
C THR A 150 21.68 -2.28 -3.19
N ASP A 151 21.28 -1.57 -2.13
CA ASP A 151 21.23 -2.06 -0.75
C ASP A 151 19.80 -2.43 -0.30
N SER A 152 18.80 -2.14 -1.12
CA SER A 152 17.38 -2.48 -0.86
C SER A 152 17.06 -3.91 -1.29
N PRO A 153 16.12 -4.60 -0.64
CA PRO A 153 15.59 -5.88 -1.11
C PRO A 153 15.06 -5.76 -2.54
N ILE A 154 15.33 -6.74 -3.39
CA ILE A 154 14.88 -6.70 -4.80
C ILE A 154 13.35 -6.78 -4.87
N LEU A 155 12.74 -7.65 -4.05
CA LEU A 155 11.31 -7.88 -4.03
C LEU A 155 10.65 -7.14 -2.88
N VAL A 156 9.50 -6.53 -3.16
CA VAL A 156 8.62 -5.87 -2.21
C VAL A 156 7.29 -6.63 -2.19
N PRO A 157 7.07 -7.52 -1.22
CA PRO A 157 5.79 -8.23 -1.10
C PRO A 157 4.70 -7.25 -0.67
N ARG A 158 3.51 -7.41 -1.23
CA ARG A 158 2.33 -6.64 -0.88
C ARG A 158 1.19 -7.59 -0.55
N LEU A 159 0.87 -7.68 0.73
CA LEU A 159 -0.20 -8.53 1.27
C LEU A 159 -1.01 -7.68 2.22
N GLY A 160 -2.33 -7.87 2.26
CA GLY A 160 -3.13 -7.15 3.22
C GLY A 160 -4.51 -7.76 3.42
N LEU A 161 -5.00 -7.62 4.64
CA LEU A 161 -6.38 -7.84 5.04
C LEU A 161 -6.89 -6.57 5.70
N ASN A 162 -7.53 -5.74 4.91
CA ASN A 162 -8.05 -4.46 5.38
C ASN A 162 -9.49 -4.58 5.87
N VAL A 163 -9.79 -3.86 6.93
CA VAL A 163 -11.15 -3.55 7.36
C VAL A 163 -11.33 -2.04 7.33
N GLY A 164 -12.46 -1.58 6.82
CA GLY A 164 -12.69 -0.16 6.64
C GLY A 164 -14.16 0.21 6.49
N TRP A 165 -14.35 1.46 6.13
CA TRP A 165 -15.66 2.04 5.94
C TRP A 165 -15.72 2.89 4.68
N ARG A 166 -16.83 2.74 3.92
CA ARG A 166 -17.19 3.53 2.74
C ARG A 166 -18.21 4.61 3.15
N PHE A 167 -18.01 5.84 2.71
CA PHE A 167 -18.88 7.01 2.95
C PHE A 167 -18.98 7.93 1.73
#